data_e546e4169f3402bde0b52bf43b57a858
#
_entry.id   e546e4169f3402bde0b52bf43b57a858
#
_cell.length_a   1.000
_cell.length_b   1.000
_cell.length_c   1.000
_cell.angle_alpha   90.00
_cell.angle_beta   90.00
_cell.angle_gamma   90.00
#
_symmetry.space_group_name_H-M   'P 1'
#
loop_
_entity.id
_entity.type
_entity.pdbx_description
1 polymer ?
#
loop_
_entity_poly.entity_id
_entity_poly.type
_entity_poly.pdbx_seq_one_letter_code
_entity_poly.pdbx_strand_id
1 'polypeptide(L)'
;DNRRTYPWGRENKELLAFHKEMIRIHKQEKPLRKGSIKLLYAERNVLAYARFQEDEQIIVILNNSKDLKELTVPVWFAGVPKQGRMERLMYTYEEGYTTEYDEFIVENGEIVINMGRHSAIVMKPISEGEKTWQGK
;
A
#
# COMPACT_ATOMS: atom_id res chain seq x y z
N ASP A 1 -2.08 0.42 -24.12
CA ASP A 1 -1.64 0.58 -23.19
C ASP A 1 -1.16 -0.45 -22.31
N ASN A 2 -0.06 -0.23 -21.81
CA ASN A 2 0.62 -1.22 -21.08
C ASN A 2 -0.01 -1.56 -19.79
N ARG A 3 -0.93 -0.78 -19.34
CA ARG A 3 -1.52 -1.09 -18.08
C ARG A 3 -2.42 -2.28 -18.14
N ARG A 4 -2.89 -2.61 -19.30
CA ARG A 4 -3.81 -3.69 -19.40
C ARG A 4 -3.16 -5.00 -19.32
N THR A 5 -1.97 -5.12 -19.89
CA THR A 5 -1.33 -6.38 -19.91
C THR A 5 -0.03 -6.29 -19.17
N TYR A 6 -0.11 -6.30 -17.92
CA TYR A 6 1.04 -6.18 -17.08
C TYR A 6 1.79 -7.49 -17.05
N PRO A 7 3.04 -7.52 -17.46
CA PRO A 7 3.80 -8.78 -17.41
C PRO A 7 4.29 -9.04 -16.01
N TRP A 8 3.43 -9.52 -15.20
CA TRP A 8 3.70 -9.64 -13.80
C TRP A 8 4.90 -10.41 -13.40
N GLY A 9 5.26 -11.45 -14.08
CA GLY A 9 6.42 -12.22 -13.67
C GLY A 9 7.64 -11.36 -13.51
N ARG A 10 8.04 -10.70 -14.59
CA ARG A 10 9.25 -9.92 -14.56
C ARG A 10 9.07 -8.55 -13.96
N GLU A 11 8.00 -7.89 -14.35
CA GLU A 11 7.78 -6.55 -13.85
C GLU A 11 7.57 -6.51 -12.36
N ASN A 12 6.93 -7.52 -11.82
CA ASN A 12 6.72 -7.54 -10.39
C ASN A 12 8.03 -7.65 -9.64
N LYS A 13 8.96 -8.43 -10.15
CA LYS A 13 10.25 -8.54 -9.51
C LYS A 13 11.02 -7.24 -9.59
N GLU A 14 10.93 -6.57 -10.71
CA GLU A 14 11.62 -5.30 -10.86
C GLU A 14 11.01 -4.25 -9.95
N LEU A 15 9.70 -4.26 -9.85
CA LEU A 15 9.02 -3.33 -8.99
C LEU A 15 9.40 -3.55 -7.54
N LEU A 16 9.43 -4.79 -7.12
CA LEU A 16 9.81 -5.09 -5.75
C LEU A 16 11.23 -4.66 -5.46
N ALA A 17 12.14 -4.91 -6.41
CA ALA A 17 13.52 -4.50 -6.22
C ALA A 17 13.63 -2.98 -6.12
N PHE A 18 12.88 -2.28 -6.94
CA PHE A 18 12.86 -0.83 -6.90
C PHE A 18 12.38 -0.33 -5.54
N HIS A 19 11.32 -0.92 -5.03
CA HIS A 19 10.79 -0.49 -3.75
C HIS A 19 11.75 -0.79 -2.60
N LYS A 20 12.40 -1.93 -2.65
CA LYS A 20 13.38 -2.25 -1.62
C LYS A 20 14.55 -1.26 -1.65
N GLU A 21 14.95 -0.88 -2.83
CA GLU A 21 16.04 0.08 -2.95
C GLU A 21 15.63 1.44 -2.41
N MET A 22 14.41 1.86 -2.69
CA MET A 22 13.93 3.13 -2.19
C MET A 22 13.88 3.14 -0.67
N ILE A 23 13.47 2.04 -0.08
CA ILE A 23 13.41 1.96 1.36
C ILE A 23 14.80 2.00 1.96
N ARG A 24 15.75 1.32 1.33
CA ARG A 24 17.12 1.34 1.80
C ARG A 24 17.67 2.76 1.80
N ILE A 25 17.41 3.48 0.72
CA ILE A 25 17.87 4.85 0.63
C ILE A 25 17.21 5.71 1.69
N HIS A 26 15.92 5.51 1.89
CA HIS A 26 15.21 6.30 2.88
C HIS A 26 15.78 6.09 4.28
N LYS A 27 16.13 4.87 4.60
CA LYS A 27 16.71 4.61 5.91
C LYS A 27 18.07 5.25 6.08
N GLN A 28 18.81 5.33 5.02
CA GLN A 28 20.13 5.91 5.10
C GLN A 28 20.12 7.43 5.05
N GLU A 29 19.29 7.94 4.19
CA GLU A 29 19.28 9.37 3.95
C GLU A 29 18.14 10.03 4.62
N LYS A 30 17.96 9.80 5.82
CA LYS A 30 16.87 10.41 6.46
C LYS A 30 17.24 11.77 6.94
N PRO A 31 16.33 12.61 7.08
CA PRO A 31 14.93 12.42 6.75
C PRO A 31 14.68 12.86 5.33
N LEU A 32 13.96 12.09 4.62
CA LEU A 32 13.49 12.53 3.34
C LEU A 32 12.36 13.50 3.56
N ARG A 33 12.11 14.35 2.60
CA ARG A 33 11.11 15.34 2.79
C ARG A 33 9.87 15.03 2.04
N LYS A 34 9.44 15.92 1.21
CA LYS A 34 8.29 15.74 0.46
C LYS A 34 8.39 14.54 -0.38
N GLY A 35 7.35 13.80 -0.56
CA GLY A 35 7.36 12.57 -1.29
C GLY A 35 8.12 11.49 -0.59
N SER A 36 8.39 11.68 0.68
CA SER A 36 9.18 10.67 1.38
C SER A 36 8.41 9.39 1.56
N ILE A 37 9.14 8.35 1.88
CA ILE A 37 8.61 7.02 2.06
C ILE A 37 8.84 6.58 3.48
N LYS A 38 7.83 5.97 4.08
CA LYS A 38 7.97 5.43 5.41
C LYS A 38 7.65 3.96 5.38
N LEU A 39 8.58 3.14 5.85
CA LEU A 39 8.37 1.71 5.90
C LEU A 39 7.39 1.38 7.00
N LEU A 40 6.38 0.58 6.68
CA LEU A 40 5.41 0.16 7.66
C LEU A 40 5.60 -1.30 8.05
N TYR A 41 6.06 -2.11 7.12
CA TYR A 41 6.16 -3.54 7.36
C TYR A 41 7.08 -4.15 6.33
N ALA A 42 7.94 -5.05 6.74
CA ALA A 42 8.82 -5.71 5.80
C ALA A 42 9.17 -7.10 6.30
N GLU A 43 9.05 -8.06 5.43
CA GLU A 43 9.57 -9.36 5.69
C GLU A 43 9.87 -9.94 4.32
N ARG A 44 10.37 -11.16 4.26
CA ARG A 44 10.78 -11.70 3.00
C ARG A 44 9.66 -11.65 2.01
N ASN A 45 9.88 -11.02 0.88
CA ASN A 45 8.92 -10.93 -0.21
C ASN A 45 7.63 -10.19 0.09
N VAL A 46 7.54 -9.51 1.24
CA VAL A 46 6.36 -8.73 1.57
C VAL A 46 6.81 -7.37 2.04
N LEU A 47 6.16 -6.34 1.54
CA LEU A 47 6.56 -4.99 1.82
C LEU A 47 5.36 -4.09 1.92
N ALA A 48 5.31 -3.25 2.93
CA ALA A 48 4.28 -2.24 3.01
C ALA A 48 4.93 -0.92 3.38
N TYR A 49 4.57 0.12 2.65
CA TYR A 49 5.15 1.41 2.92
C TYR A 49 4.14 2.51 2.61
N ALA A 50 4.39 3.68 3.16
CA ALA A 50 3.56 4.84 2.91
C ALA A 50 4.36 5.86 2.14
N ARG A 51 3.70 6.52 1.22
CA ARG A 51 4.25 7.66 0.53
C ARG A 51 3.47 8.88 0.95
N PHE A 52 4.18 9.97 1.18
CA PHE A 52 3.56 11.20 1.61
C PHE A 52 3.63 12.22 0.50
N GLN A 53 2.51 12.78 0.15
CA GLN A 53 2.47 13.77 -0.88
C GLN A 53 1.52 14.86 -0.44
N GLU A 54 2.07 16.00 -0.13
CA GLU A 54 1.29 17.10 0.41
C GLU A 54 0.60 16.63 1.68
N ASP A 55 -0.70 16.61 1.70
CA ASP A 55 -1.40 16.18 2.89
C ASP A 55 -1.93 14.79 2.79
N GLU A 56 -1.53 14.06 1.79
CA GLU A 56 -2.07 12.73 1.58
C GLU A 56 -1.10 11.64 1.90
N GLN A 57 -1.61 10.54 2.39
CA GLN A 57 -0.82 9.34 2.58
C GLN A 57 -1.32 8.31 1.59
N ILE A 58 -0.42 7.70 0.87
CA ILE A 58 -0.75 6.58 -0.01
C ILE A 58 -0.05 5.36 0.56
N ILE A 59 -0.79 4.31 0.82
CA ILE A 59 -0.23 3.09 1.37
C ILE A 59 -0.12 2.07 0.25
N VAL A 60 1.05 1.47 0.14
CA VAL A 60 1.30 0.45 -0.87
C VAL A 60 1.74 -0.82 -0.17
N ILE A 61 1.11 -1.94 -0.50
CA ILE A 61 1.47 -3.23 0.07
C ILE A 61 1.74 -4.18 -1.08
N LEU A 62 2.87 -4.87 -0.98
CA LEU A 62 3.30 -5.80 -2.02
C LEU A 62 3.50 -7.19 -1.43
N ASN A 63 2.95 -8.18 -2.08
CA ASN A 63 3.23 -9.57 -1.73
C ASN A 63 3.84 -10.22 -2.95
N ASN A 64 5.14 -10.36 -2.96
CA ASN A 64 5.84 -11.00 -4.08
C ASN A 64 6.18 -12.44 -3.77
N SER A 65 5.40 -13.08 -2.93
CA SER A 65 5.62 -14.49 -2.66
C SER A 65 4.66 -15.32 -3.48
N LYS A 66 4.88 -16.61 -3.49
CA LYS A 66 4.01 -17.52 -4.19
C LYS A 66 2.79 -17.88 -3.39
N ASP A 67 2.72 -17.44 -2.17
CA ASP A 67 1.66 -17.83 -1.26
C ASP A 67 0.76 -16.70 -0.91
N LEU A 68 -0.48 -17.03 -0.60
CA LEU A 68 -1.38 -16.05 -0.05
C LEU A 68 -0.86 -15.66 1.32
N LYS A 69 -0.93 -14.40 1.64
CA LYS A 69 -0.45 -13.91 2.94
C LYS A 69 -1.53 -13.09 3.61
N GLU A 70 -1.74 -13.34 4.88
CA GLU A 70 -2.60 -12.49 5.68
C GLU A 70 -1.68 -11.56 6.45
N LEU A 71 -1.88 -10.28 6.29
CA LEU A 71 -0.97 -9.29 6.86
C LEU A 71 -1.70 -8.35 7.77
N THR A 72 -1.05 -7.97 8.86
CA THR A 72 -1.53 -6.94 9.74
C THR A 72 -0.57 -5.77 9.60
N VAL A 73 -1.05 -4.67 9.07
CA VAL A 73 -0.18 -3.56 8.72
C VAL A 73 -0.50 -2.36 9.59
N PRO A 74 0.49 -1.83 10.32
CA PRO A 74 0.26 -0.71 11.23
C PRO A 74 0.22 0.61 10.46
N VAL A 75 -0.89 0.89 9.84
CA VAL A 75 -1.00 2.08 9.00
C VAL A 75 -0.93 3.37 9.80
N TRP A 76 -1.16 3.29 11.13
CA TRP A 76 -1.10 4.49 11.94
C TRP A 76 0.31 5.10 11.97
N PHE A 77 1.33 4.31 11.67
CA PHE A 77 2.68 4.86 11.58
C PHE A 77 2.75 5.93 10.50
N ALA A 78 1.88 5.89 9.53
CA ALA A 78 1.85 6.85 8.45
C ALA A 78 0.96 8.04 8.76
N GLY A 79 0.45 8.12 9.97
CA GLY A 79 -0.43 9.22 10.31
C GLY A 79 -1.90 8.94 10.04
N VAL A 80 -2.23 7.72 9.67
CA VAL A 80 -3.61 7.34 9.46
C VAL A 80 -4.29 7.26 10.82
N PRO A 81 -5.52 7.78 10.98
CA PRO A 81 -6.20 7.69 12.27
C PRO A 81 -6.33 6.26 12.72
N LYS A 82 -6.26 6.06 14.03
CA LYS A 82 -6.30 4.70 14.56
C LYS A 82 -7.65 4.03 14.42
N GLN A 83 -8.69 4.82 14.20
CA GLN A 83 -10.00 4.26 13.93
C GLN A 83 -10.49 4.93 12.67
N GLY A 84 -10.89 4.17 11.69
CA GLY A 84 -11.34 4.76 10.45
C GLY A 84 -11.38 3.73 9.35
N ARG A 85 -11.23 4.19 8.12
CA ARG A 85 -11.31 3.33 6.96
C ARG A 85 -10.33 3.76 5.89
N MET A 86 -9.91 2.78 5.10
CA MET A 86 -9.05 3.02 3.95
C MET A 86 -9.81 2.61 2.72
N GLU A 87 -9.62 3.31 1.62
CA GLU A 87 -10.23 2.90 0.37
C GLU A 87 -9.17 2.40 -0.59
N ARG A 88 -9.51 1.38 -1.33
CA ARG A 88 -8.61 0.80 -2.29
C ARG A 88 -8.65 1.59 -3.58
N LEU A 89 -7.48 1.97 -4.06
CA LEU A 89 -7.37 2.67 -5.33
C LEU A 89 -7.07 1.71 -6.46
N MET A 90 -6.31 0.67 -6.18
CA MET A 90 -5.95 -0.29 -7.20
C MET A 90 -5.45 -1.56 -6.56
N TYR A 91 -5.72 -2.67 -7.20
CA TYR A 91 -5.20 -3.95 -6.76
C TYR A 91 -4.69 -4.67 -8.00
N THR A 92 -3.46 -5.16 -7.94
CA THR A 92 -2.89 -5.87 -9.08
C THR A 92 -2.67 -7.32 -8.73
N TYR A 93 -2.72 -8.17 -9.73
CA TYR A 93 -2.51 -9.59 -9.56
C TYR A 93 -1.88 -10.12 -10.83
N GLU A 94 -1.65 -11.41 -10.86
CA GLU A 94 -0.88 -11.97 -11.96
C GLU A 94 -1.46 -11.70 -13.32
N GLU A 95 -2.77 -11.70 -13.45
CA GLU A 95 -3.40 -11.52 -14.74
C GLU A 95 -3.74 -10.09 -15.08
N GLY A 96 -3.52 -9.16 -14.18
CA GLY A 96 -3.86 -7.78 -14.49
C GLY A 96 -4.12 -6.96 -13.25
N TYR A 97 -5.12 -6.11 -13.33
CA TYR A 97 -5.41 -5.24 -12.19
C TYR A 97 -6.87 -4.85 -12.19
N THR A 98 -7.30 -4.30 -11.07
CA THR A 98 -8.64 -3.79 -10.95
C THR A 98 -8.61 -2.48 -10.17
N THR A 99 -9.54 -1.60 -10.50
CA THR A 99 -9.71 -0.37 -9.74
C THR A 99 -11.08 -0.36 -9.06
N GLU A 100 -11.68 -1.52 -8.94
CA GLU A 100 -12.96 -1.63 -8.29
C GLU A 100 -12.86 -1.18 -6.85
N TYR A 101 -13.88 -0.49 -6.39
CA TYR A 101 -13.86 0.08 -5.05
C TYR A 101 -13.91 -1.00 -3.98
N ASP A 102 -13.17 -0.77 -2.93
CA ASP A 102 -13.20 -1.63 -1.77
C ASP A 102 -12.72 -0.84 -0.58
N GLU A 103 -13.08 -1.24 0.62
CA GLU A 103 -12.70 -0.54 1.82
C GLU A 103 -12.13 -1.50 2.84
N PHE A 104 -11.27 -0.97 3.70
CA PHE A 104 -10.69 -1.74 4.79
C PHE A 104 -10.84 -0.95 6.07
N ILE A 105 -11.18 -1.62 7.13
CA ILE A 105 -11.39 -0.97 8.42
C ILE A 105 -10.08 -0.86 9.16
N VAL A 106 -9.82 0.32 9.72
CA VAL A 106 -8.64 0.52 10.55
C VAL A 106 -9.10 0.39 12.00
N GLU A 107 -8.50 -0.55 12.71
CA GLU A 107 -8.80 -0.73 14.11
C GLU A 107 -7.52 -0.74 14.88
N ASN A 108 -7.44 0.07 15.91
CA ASN A 108 -6.22 0.17 16.71
C ASN A 108 -5.02 0.51 15.84
N GLY A 109 -5.26 1.28 14.79
CA GLY A 109 -4.18 1.73 13.93
C GLY A 109 -3.73 0.72 12.90
N GLU A 110 -4.39 -0.42 12.82
CA GLU A 110 -3.95 -1.48 11.90
C GLU A 110 -5.04 -1.90 10.96
N ILE A 111 -4.63 -2.42 9.80
CA ILE A 111 -5.56 -3.11 8.93
C ILE A 111 -5.09 -4.54 8.79
N VAL A 112 -6.05 -5.44 8.58
CA VAL A 112 -5.76 -6.84 8.31
C VAL A 112 -6.19 -7.09 6.89
N ILE A 113 -5.30 -7.61 6.08
CA ILE A 113 -5.59 -7.78 4.68
C ILE A 113 -5.00 -9.08 4.17
N ASN A 114 -5.76 -9.74 3.29
CA ASN A 114 -5.28 -10.95 2.65
C ASN A 114 -4.77 -10.59 1.27
N MET A 115 -3.51 -10.85 1.02
CA MET A 115 -2.89 -10.52 -0.24
C MET A 115 -2.59 -11.78 -1.01
N GLY A 116 -3.13 -11.89 -2.19
CA GLY A 116 -2.84 -13.03 -3.04
C GLY A 116 -1.38 -13.03 -3.47
N ARG A 117 -0.96 -14.14 -4.04
CA ARG A 117 0.41 -14.25 -4.49
C ARG A 117 0.68 -13.20 -5.57
N HIS A 118 1.89 -12.69 -5.58
CA HIS A 118 2.34 -11.74 -6.59
C HIS A 118 1.34 -10.63 -6.85
N SER A 119 0.94 -9.97 -5.78
CA SER A 119 -0.05 -8.93 -5.89
C SER A 119 0.41 -7.66 -5.20
N ALA A 120 -0.26 -6.58 -5.51
CA ALA A 120 0.02 -5.30 -4.86
C ALA A 120 -1.28 -4.55 -4.72
N ILE A 121 -1.36 -3.74 -3.67
CA ILE A 121 -2.55 -2.94 -3.46
C ILE A 121 -2.12 -1.53 -3.13
N VAL A 122 -2.87 -0.56 -3.61
CA VAL A 122 -2.65 0.84 -3.33
C VAL A 122 -3.91 1.38 -2.69
N MET A 123 -3.78 2.03 -1.56
CA MET A 123 -4.95 2.52 -0.86
C MET A 123 -4.65 3.85 -0.19
N LYS A 124 -5.69 4.53 0.24
CA LYS A 124 -5.53 5.77 0.97
C LYS A 124 -6.62 5.87 2.01
N PRO A 125 -6.41 6.69 3.05
CA PRO A 125 -7.44 6.83 4.07
C PRO A 125 -8.62 7.62 3.54
N ILE A 126 -9.81 7.31 4.04
CA ILE A 126 -10.99 8.05 3.72
C ILE A 126 -11.09 9.16 4.77
N SER A 127 -11.16 10.39 4.32
CA SER A 127 -11.16 11.49 5.26
C SER A 127 -12.51 11.59 5.96
N GLU A 128 -12.47 12.05 7.19
CA GLU A 128 -13.68 12.23 7.95
C GLU A 128 -14.62 13.22 7.28
N GLY A 129 -14.06 14.23 6.68
CA GLY A 129 -14.89 15.20 6.01
C GLY A 129 -15.65 14.60 4.87
N GLU A 130 -14.98 13.81 4.06
CA GLU A 130 -15.63 13.14 2.96
C GLU A 130 -16.71 12.25 3.45
N LYS A 131 -16.43 11.51 4.49
CA LYS A 131 -17.36 10.59 5.02
C LYS A 131 -18.61 11.28 5.54
N THR A 132 -18.41 12.36 6.27
CA THR A 132 -19.50 13.08 6.81
C THR A 132 -20.38 13.65 5.72
N TRP A 133 -19.74 14.21 4.71
CA TRP A 133 -20.47 14.81 3.64
C TRP A 133 -21.35 13.81 2.93
N GLN A 134 -20.81 12.64 2.69
CA GLN A 134 -21.56 11.64 2.02
C GLN A 134 -22.63 11.03 2.88
N GLY A 135 -22.38 10.99 4.13
CA GLY A 135 -23.29 10.36 5.03
C GLY A 135 -24.56 11.12 5.23
N LYS A 136 -24.63 12.35 4.72
CA LYS A 136 -25.76 13.10 4.94
C LYS A 136 -26.83 12.80 4.24
#